data_5bfbbefdf2a4422282ab5ba56da2b6ee
#
_entry.id   5bfbbefdf2a4422282ab5ba56da2b6ee
#
_cell.length_a   1.000
_cell.length_b   1.000
_cell.length_c   1.000
_cell.angle_alpha   90.00
_cell.angle_beta   90.00
_cell.angle_gamma   90.00
#
_symmetry.space_group_name_H-M   'P 1'
#
loop_
_entity.id
_entity.type
_entity.pdbx_description
1 polymer ?
#
loop_
_entity_poly.entity_id
_entity_poly.type
_entity_poly.pdbx_seq_one_letter_code
_entity_poly.pdbx_strand_id
1 'polypeptide(L)'
;MRRVIVTGASSGIGLACARAFLAAGDVVIAHYRSGQAAIESLQQEFGGERVVAFGADLGAEQGCVDLVSAAGACDVLVHSAGIWNDGPIRSLAAPTLEVMFRVNTFSAYFLAREAARLMKRGSMIFIGSTAGERGEPGHSHYAGSKAALWGLVQSLAQELAPAIRVNLVSPGWVRTPMAQETLRQPERLERIVAGIPLRRVAEADDVASAVLFLSDERQRHLTGVDLPVSGGALLPLPRG
;
A
#
# COMPACT_ATOMS: atom_id res chain seq x y z
N MET A 1 6.50 -18.63 -11.60
CA MET A 1 5.54 -18.40 -10.50
C MET A 1 6.31 -17.72 -9.39
N ARG A 2 5.98 -16.44 -9.12
CA ARG A 2 6.64 -15.63 -8.09
C ARG A 2 5.95 -15.84 -6.74
N ARG A 3 6.69 -15.59 -5.65
CA ARG A 3 6.14 -15.51 -4.29
C ARG A 3 5.99 -14.05 -3.89
N VAL A 4 4.80 -13.64 -3.57
CA VAL A 4 4.43 -12.24 -3.34
C VAL A 4 3.87 -12.08 -1.93
N ILE A 5 4.48 -11.24 -1.11
CA ILE A 5 3.90 -10.81 0.17
C ILE A 5 3.02 -9.59 -0.11
N VAL A 6 1.74 -9.66 0.29
CA VAL A 6 0.82 -8.52 0.22
C VAL A 6 0.28 -8.26 1.62
N THR A 7 0.61 -7.09 2.18
CA THR A 7 0.08 -6.70 3.49
C THR A 7 -1.27 -5.99 3.35
N GLY A 8 -2.17 -6.20 4.32
CA GLY A 8 -3.53 -5.66 4.23
C GLY A 8 -4.38 -6.30 3.13
N ALA A 9 -4.11 -7.57 2.78
CA ALA A 9 -4.75 -8.29 1.68
C ALA A 9 -6.24 -8.61 1.89
N SER A 10 -6.79 -8.33 3.08
CA SER A 10 -8.20 -8.61 3.38
C SER A 10 -9.17 -7.53 2.91
N SER A 11 -8.70 -6.38 2.41
CA SER A 11 -9.60 -5.31 1.98
C SER A 11 -8.94 -4.31 1.02
N GLY A 12 -9.76 -3.52 0.34
CA GLY A 12 -9.35 -2.36 -0.45
C GLY A 12 -8.21 -2.66 -1.44
N ILE A 13 -7.20 -1.80 -1.44
CA ILE A 13 -6.06 -1.88 -2.37
C ILE A 13 -5.28 -3.19 -2.19
N GLY A 14 -5.05 -3.63 -0.94
CA GLY A 14 -4.33 -4.87 -0.67
C GLY A 14 -5.05 -6.10 -1.24
N LEU A 15 -6.39 -6.16 -1.11
CA LEU A 15 -7.19 -7.24 -1.69
C LEU A 15 -7.13 -7.23 -3.23
N ALA A 16 -7.23 -6.06 -3.84
CA ALA A 16 -7.12 -5.93 -5.30
C ALA A 16 -5.72 -6.33 -5.79
N CYS A 17 -4.65 -5.94 -5.08
CA CYS A 17 -3.29 -6.40 -5.39
C CYS A 17 -3.16 -7.92 -5.29
N ALA A 18 -3.67 -8.52 -4.19
CA ALA A 18 -3.63 -9.97 -4.02
C ALA A 18 -4.32 -10.69 -5.18
N ARG A 19 -5.52 -10.24 -5.57
CA ARG A 19 -6.25 -10.78 -6.74
C ARG A 19 -5.46 -10.64 -8.03
N ALA A 20 -4.88 -9.47 -8.28
CA ALA A 20 -4.11 -9.20 -9.50
C ALA A 20 -2.89 -10.13 -9.62
N PHE A 21 -2.13 -10.35 -8.54
CA PHE A 21 -1.01 -11.29 -8.54
C PHE A 21 -1.47 -12.74 -8.71
N LEU A 22 -2.54 -13.15 -8.04
CA LEU A 22 -3.11 -14.48 -8.18
C LEU A 22 -3.59 -14.74 -9.61
N ALA A 23 -4.27 -13.76 -10.23
CA ALA A 23 -4.69 -13.84 -11.63
C ALA A 23 -3.50 -13.92 -12.61
N ALA A 24 -2.38 -13.27 -12.26
CA ALA A 24 -1.12 -13.36 -13.01
C ALA A 24 -0.37 -14.68 -12.84
N GLY A 25 -0.86 -15.62 -12.03
CA GLY A 25 -0.27 -16.94 -11.83
C GLY A 25 0.70 -17.03 -10.64
N ASP A 26 0.81 -16.00 -9.81
CA ASP A 26 1.71 -15.95 -8.65
C ASP A 26 1.13 -16.66 -7.41
N VAL A 27 1.97 -16.94 -6.43
CA VAL A 27 1.60 -17.34 -5.06
C VAL A 27 1.61 -16.10 -4.17
N VAL A 28 0.54 -15.89 -3.41
CA VAL A 28 0.39 -14.72 -2.54
C VAL A 28 0.39 -15.15 -1.08
N ILE A 29 1.31 -14.61 -0.31
CA ILE A 29 1.25 -14.60 1.15
C ILE A 29 0.38 -13.41 1.53
N ALA A 30 -0.88 -13.72 1.84
CA ALA A 30 -1.93 -12.74 2.06
C ALA A 30 -2.03 -12.40 3.55
N HIS A 31 -1.39 -11.30 3.93
CA HIS A 31 -1.44 -10.83 5.32
C HIS A 31 -2.72 -10.08 5.62
N TYR A 32 -3.28 -10.33 6.80
CA TYR A 32 -4.41 -9.62 7.39
C TYR A 32 -4.22 -9.40 8.90
N ARG A 33 -4.81 -8.36 9.45
CA ARG A 33 -4.99 -8.18 10.90
C ARG A 33 -6.37 -8.64 11.35
N SER A 34 -7.36 -8.34 10.53
CA SER A 34 -8.76 -8.74 10.66
C SER A 34 -9.31 -9.04 9.26
N GLY A 35 -10.52 -9.62 9.17
CA GLY A 35 -11.12 -9.91 7.87
C GLY A 35 -10.61 -11.21 7.24
N GLN A 36 -10.34 -12.23 8.06
CA GLN A 36 -9.92 -13.58 7.62
C GLN A 36 -10.84 -14.15 6.53
N ALA A 37 -12.15 -13.94 6.62
CA ALA A 37 -13.13 -14.41 5.64
C ALA A 37 -12.83 -13.95 4.19
N ALA A 38 -12.25 -12.77 4.01
CA ALA A 38 -11.84 -12.31 2.68
C ALA A 38 -10.67 -13.13 2.12
N ILE A 39 -9.76 -13.57 2.99
CA ILE A 39 -8.63 -14.44 2.59
C ILE A 39 -9.12 -15.85 2.29
N GLU A 40 -10.06 -16.38 3.07
CA GLU A 40 -10.73 -17.66 2.81
C GLU A 40 -11.46 -17.65 1.46
N SER A 41 -12.10 -16.53 1.10
CA SER A 41 -12.70 -16.33 -0.21
C SER A 41 -11.65 -16.37 -1.34
N LEU A 42 -10.48 -15.76 -1.15
CA LEU A 42 -9.38 -15.88 -2.10
C LEU A 42 -8.88 -17.31 -2.22
N GLN A 43 -8.78 -18.05 -1.13
CA GLN A 43 -8.37 -19.47 -1.14
C GLN A 43 -9.39 -20.33 -1.89
N GLN A 44 -10.68 -20.06 -1.75
CA GLN A 44 -11.73 -20.76 -2.49
C GLN A 44 -11.66 -20.48 -4.00
N GLU A 45 -11.36 -19.23 -4.37
CA GLU A 45 -11.33 -18.79 -5.77
C GLU A 45 -10.05 -19.24 -6.51
N PHE A 46 -8.88 -19.17 -5.86
CA PHE A 46 -7.58 -19.37 -6.51
C PHE A 46 -6.82 -20.63 -6.06
N GLY A 47 -7.34 -21.37 -5.08
CA GLY A 47 -6.68 -22.53 -4.48
C GLY A 47 -5.83 -22.20 -3.24
N GLY A 48 -5.94 -23.05 -2.22
CA GLY A 48 -5.25 -22.82 -0.93
C GLY A 48 -3.73 -22.91 -1.04
N GLU A 49 -3.19 -23.61 -2.00
CA GLU A 49 -1.75 -23.70 -2.29
C GLU A 49 -1.18 -22.40 -2.87
N ARG A 50 -2.03 -21.58 -3.49
CA ARG A 50 -1.63 -20.29 -4.07
C ARG A 50 -1.89 -19.10 -3.13
N VAL A 51 -2.72 -19.28 -2.12
CA VAL A 51 -3.06 -18.24 -1.14
C VAL A 51 -2.68 -18.68 0.25
N VAL A 52 -1.55 -18.21 0.74
CA VAL A 52 -1.05 -18.50 2.09
C VAL A 52 -1.55 -17.40 3.03
N ALA A 53 -2.51 -17.73 3.88
CA ALA A 53 -3.08 -16.80 4.86
C ALA A 53 -2.10 -16.55 6.02
N PHE A 54 -1.90 -15.29 6.41
CA PHE A 54 -1.08 -14.94 7.56
C PHE A 54 -1.71 -13.81 8.38
N GLY A 55 -2.14 -14.11 9.59
CA GLY A 55 -2.72 -13.14 10.53
C GLY A 55 -1.67 -12.56 11.46
N ALA A 56 -1.49 -11.23 11.47
CA ALA A 56 -0.56 -10.55 12.39
C ALA A 56 -0.96 -9.08 12.62
N ASP A 57 -0.46 -8.49 13.71
CA ASP A 57 -0.48 -7.04 13.90
C ASP A 57 0.87 -6.44 13.48
N LEU A 58 0.89 -5.72 12.36
CA LEU A 58 2.09 -5.05 11.86
C LEU A 58 2.44 -3.75 12.60
N GLY A 59 1.58 -3.28 13.50
CA GLY A 59 1.92 -2.22 14.45
C GLY A 59 2.98 -2.66 15.48
N ALA A 60 3.20 -3.97 15.61
CA ALA A 60 4.27 -4.56 16.40
C ALA A 60 5.38 -5.08 15.46
N GLU A 61 6.64 -4.81 15.79
CA GLU A 61 7.81 -5.27 15.02
C GLU A 61 7.79 -6.80 14.84
N GLN A 62 7.44 -7.54 15.90
CA GLN A 62 7.41 -9.00 15.88
C GLN A 62 6.47 -9.54 14.80
N GLY A 63 5.29 -8.92 14.60
CA GLY A 63 4.37 -9.32 13.54
C GLY A 63 4.95 -9.18 12.13
N CYS A 64 5.81 -8.17 11.92
CA CYS A 64 6.52 -7.99 10.66
C CYS A 64 7.60 -9.07 10.46
N VAL A 65 8.37 -9.38 11.51
CA VAL A 65 9.39 -10.43 11.52
C VAL A 65 8.75 -11.80 11.23
N ASP A 66 7.67 -12.12 11.93
CA ASP A 66 6.98 -13.41 11.80
C ASP A 66 6.40 -13.59 10.38
N LEU A 67 5.78 -12.54 9.83
CA LEU A 67 5.24 -12.58 8.47
C LEU A 67 6.34 -12.90 7.45
N VAL A 68 7.46 -12.18 7.48
CA VAL A 68 8.52 -12.38 6.49
C VAL A 68 9.23 -13.72 6.70
N SER A 69 9.43 -14.15 7.95
CA SER A 69 10.01 -15.44 8.27
C SER A 69 9.14 -16.59 7.76
N ALA A 70 7.82 -16.52 7.97
CA ALA A 70 6.87 -17.53 7.48
C ALA A 70 6.76 -17.53 5.94
N ALA A 71 6.86 -16.36 5.32
CA ALA A 71 6.90 -16.25 3.86
C ALA A 71 8.17 -16.86 3.27
N GLY A 72 9.29 -16.78 3.96
CA GLY A 72 10.60 -17.15 3.43
C GLY A 72 11.05 -16.23 2.29
N ALA A 73 11.86 -16.75 1.38
CA ALA A 73 12.29 -15.98 0.21
C ALA A 73 11.09 -15.60 -0.65
N CYS A 74 10.95 -14.32 -0.96
CA CYS A 74 9.91 -13.78 -1.83
C CYS A 74 10.53 -12.98 -2.99
N ASP A 75 9.76 -12.84 -4.07
CA ASP A 75 10.16 -12.08 -5.27
C ASP A 75 9.59 -10.67 -5.25
N VAL A 76 8.45 -10.48 -4.56
CA VAL A 76 7.77 -9.18 -4.46
C VAL A 76 7.25 -8.97 -3.05
N LEU A 77 7.49 -7.77 -2.50
CA LEU A 77 6.84 -7.26 -1.30
C LEU A 77 5.93 -6.09 -1.67
N VAL A 78 4.64 -6.18 -1.36
CA VAL A 78 3.68 -5.09 -1.47
C VAL A 78 3.25 -4.67 -0.06
N HIS A 79 3.68 -3.50 0.39
CA HIS A 79 3.23 -2.91 1.65
C HIS A 79 2.00 -2.03 1.42
N SER A 80 0.81 -2.62 1.63
CA SER A 80 -0.49 -1.93 1.48
C SER A 80 -1.24 -1.77 2.82
N ALA A 81 -0.79 -2.44 3.88
CA ALA A 81 -1.37 -2.24 5.21
C ALA A 81 -1.24 -0.78 5.65
N GLY A 82 -2.32 -0.23 6.17
CA GLY A 82 -2.33 1.15 6.63
C GLY A 82 -3.65 1.49 7.31
N ILE A 83 -3.63 2.58 8.06
CA ILE A 83 -4.80 3.19 8.71
C ILE A 83 -4.90 4.66 8.32
N TRP A 84 -6.10 5.19 8.40
CA TRP A 84 -6.44 6.60 8.19
C TRP A 84 -7.54 6.98 9.17
N ASN A 85 -7.41 8.10 9.84
CA ASN A 85 -8.43 8.65 10.73
C ASN A 85 -8.27 10.17 10.87
N ASP A 86 -9.30 10.82 11.36
CA ASP A 86 -9.26 12.24 11.71
C ASP A 86 -8.31 12.50 12.88
N GLY A 87 -7.62 13.63 12.84
CA GLY A 87 -6.72 14.08 13.90
C GLY A 87 -6.30 15.54 13.69
N PRO A 88 -7.22 16.52 13.96
CA PRO A 88 -6.87 17.93 13.89
C PRO A 88 -5.70 18.23 14.83
N ILE A 89 -4.69 18.96 14.36
CA ILE A 89 -3.41 19.14 15.08
C ILE A 89 -3.59 19.69 16.50
N ARG A 90 -4.59 20.54 16.72
CA ARG A 90 -4.85 21.14 18.04
C ARG A 90 -5.36 20.17 19.10
N SER A 91 -5.91 19.03 18.67
CA SER A 91 -6.49 17.98 19.53
C SER A 91 -5.89 16.60 19.29
N LEU A 92 -4.84 16.50 18.47
CA LEU A 92 -4.20 15.23 18.15
C LEU A 92 -3.54 14.64 19.40
N ALA A 93 -4.06 13.51 19.85
CA ALA A 93 -3.51 12.78 20.99
C ALA A 93 -2.24 12.01 20.61
N ALA A 94 -1.26 11.94 21.49
CA ALA A 94 -0.02 11.20 21.27
C ALA A 94 -0.24 9.73 20.88
N PRO A 95 -1.14 8.95 21.53
CA PRO A 95 -1.41 7.58 21.10
C PRO A 95 -1.93 7.45 19.68
N THR A 96 -2.76 8.39 19.21
CA THR A 96 -3.28 8.41 17.83
C THR A 96 -2.14 8.63 16.83
N LEU A 97 -1.24 9.57 17.12
CA LEU A 97 -0.05 9.82 16.31
C LEU A 97 0.87 8.59 16.28
N GLU A 98 1.17 8.00 17.44
CA GLU A 98 2.05 6.83 17.54
C GLU A 98 1.52 5.63 16.75
N VAL A 99 0.25 5.28 16.91
CA VAL A 99 -0.38 4.16 16.20
C VAL A 99 -0.35 4.40 14.69
N MET A 100 -0.59 5.64 14.22
CA MET A 100 -0.50 6.01 12.82
C MET A 100 0.89 5.71 12.25
N PHE A 101 1.95 6.15 12.93
CA PHE A 101 3.32 5.91 12.47
C PHE A 101 3.74 4.46 12.62
N ARG A 102 3.34 3.77 13.68
CA ARG A 102 3.61 2.34 13.86
C ARG A 102 3.07 1.52 12.69
N VAL A 103 1.79 1.73 12.33
CA VAL A 103 1.13 0.94 11.29
C VAL A 103 1.53 1.37 9.88
N ASN A 104 1.61 2.69 9.60
CA ASN A 104 1.83 3.16 8.23
C ASN A 104 3.31 3.26 7.85
N THR A 105 4.19 3.50 8.83
CA THR A 105 5.60 3.84 8.56
C THR A 105 6.53 2.77 9.13
N PHE A 106 6.52 2.53 10.46
CA PHE A 106 7.49 1.62 11.07
C PHE A 106 7.35 0.20 10.54
N SER A 107 6.12 -0.27 10.31
CA SER A 107 5.88 -1.57 9.67
C SER A 107 6.56 -1.68 8.29
N ALA A 108 6.55 -0.59 7.51
CA ALA A 108 7.22 -0.57 6.20
C ALA A 108 8.74 -0.75 6.34
N TYR A 109 9.36 -0.08 7.33
CA TYR A 109 10.79 -0.25 7.63
C TYR A 109 11.11 -1.67 8.09
N PHE A 110 10.32 -2.24 9.02
CA PHE A 110 10.55 -3.59 9.54
C PHE A 110 10.38 -4.64 8.44
N LEU A 111 9.32 -4.55 7.65
CA LEU A 111 9.08 -5.48 6.53
C LEU A 111 10.17 -5.37 5.47
N ALA A 112 10.58 -4.16 5.11
CA ALA A 112 11.66 -3.94 4.14
C ALA A 112 12.98 -4.53 4.64
N ARG A 113 13.32 -4.30 5.92
CA ARG A 113 14.52 -4.84 6.55
C ARG A 113 14.54 -6.37 6.50
N GLU A 114 13.48 -7.02 6.93
CA GLU A 114 13.41 -8.47 6.97
C GLU A 114 13.35 -9.06 5.54
N ALA A 115 12.58 -8.46 4.64
CA ALA A 115 12.53 -8.91 3.26
C ALA A 115 13.88 -8.75 2.55
N ALA A 116 14.60 -7.66 2.75
CA ALA A 116 15.92 -7.44 2.16
C ALA A 116 16.95 -8.49 2.58
N ARG A 117 16.80 -9.09 3.77
CA ARG A 117 17.68 -10.18 4.24
C ARG A 117 17.45 -11.50 3.50
N LEU A 118 16.24 -11.72 2.98
CA LEU A 118 15.83 -13.00 2.37
C LEU A 118 15.70 -12.91 0.84
N MET A 119 15.39 -11.72 0.31
CA MET A 119 15.25 -11.50 -1.13
C MET A 119 16.62 -11.45 -1.80
N LYS A 120 16.86 -12.32 -2.78
CA LYS A 120 18.06 -12.28 -3.61
C LYS A 120 17.93 -11.32 -4.79
N ARG A 121 16.72 -11.14 -5.28
CA ARG A 121 16.33 -10.22 -6.36
C ARG A 121 14.82 -9.99 -6.29
N GLY A 122 14.32 -8.93 -6.91
CA GLY A 122 12.89 -8.70 -6.99
C GLY A 122 12.47 -7.25 -6.91
N SER A 123 11.30 -7.00 -6.32
CA SER A 123 10.74 -5.66 -6.22
C SER A 123 10.00 -5.45 -4.90
N MET A 124 10.21 -4.30 -4.28
CA MET A 124 9.42 -3.82 -3.15
C MET A 124 8.57 -2.63 -3.60
N ILE A 125 7.27 -2.68 -3.31
CA ILE A 125 6.32 -1.62 -3.67
C ILE A 125 5.58 -1.21 -2.40
N PHE A 126 5.65 0.08 -2.09
CA PHE A 126 4.97 0.68 -0.94
C PHE A 126 3.76 1.47 -1.42
N ILE A 127 2.64 1.39 -0.71
CA ILE A 127 1.48 2.21 -0.98
C ILE A 127 1.56 3.50 -0.17
N GLY A 128 1.92 4.56 -0.86
CA GLY A 128 1.94 5.93 -0.38
C GLY A 128 0.56 6.56 -0.31
N SER A 129 0.50 7.85 -0.58
CA SER A 129 -0.73 8.63 -0.76
C SER A 129 -0.37 9.99 -1.35
N THR A 130 -1.24 10.57 -2.17
CA THR A 130 -1.13 11.98 -2.56
C THR A 130 -1.17 12.93 -1.36
N ALA A 131 -1.73 12.51 -0.23
CA ALA A 131 -1.66 13.26 1.03
C ALA A 131 -0.22 13.41 1.55
N GLY A 132 0.66 12.45 1.27
CA GLY A 132 2.08 12.52 1.61
C GLY A 132 2.84 13.60 0.83
N GLU A 133 2.38 13.98 -0.36
CA GLU A 133 2.99 14.99 -1.20
C GLU A 133 2.44 16.41 -0.90
N ARG A 134 1.12 16.55 -0.84
CA ARG A 134 0.45 17.86 -0.73
C ARG A 134 -0.08 18.19 0.65
N GLY A 135 0.00 17.28 1.60
CA GLY A 135 -0.68 17.37 2.88
C GLY A 135 -2.19 17.08 2.78
N GLU A 136 -2.82 16.91 3.94
CA GLU A 136 -4.26 16.73 4.07
C GLU A 136 -4.75 17.44 5.34
N PRO A 137 -5.51 18.53 5.24
CA PRO A 137 -6.04 19.24 6.40
C PRO A 137 -6.85 18.32 7.32
N GLY A 138 -6.58 18.37 8.64
CA GLY A 138 -7.20 17.50 9.62
C GLY A 138 -6.55 16.10 9.74
N HIS A 139 -5.58 15.76 8.87
CA HIS A 139 -4.92 14.45 8.80
C HIS A 139 -3.39 14.56 8.71
N SER A 140 -2.80 15.57 9.36
CA SER A 140 -1.36 15.82 9.26
C SER A 140 -0.50 14.63 9.69
N HIS A 141 -0.94 13.85 10.67
CA HIS A 141 -0.27 12.63 11.13
C HIS A 141 -0.30 11.52 10.06
N TYR A 142 -1.42 11.37 9.33
CA TYR A 142 -1.50 10.46 8.19
C TYR A 142 -0.60 10.93 7.04
N ALA A 143 -0.72 12.20 6.65
CA ALA A 143 0.11 12.78 5.60
C ALA A 143 1.61 12.63 5.91
N GLY A 144 2.04 12.95 7.14
CA GLY A 144 3.41 12.75 7.59
C GLY A 144 3.85 11.28 7.55
N SER A 145 2.98 10.34 7.97
CA SER A 145 3.28 8.91 7.93
C SER A 145 3.47 8.38 6.52
N LYS A 146 2.73 8.90 5.54
CA LYS A 146 2.84 8.52 4.12
C LYS A 146 3.99 9.24 3.41
N ALA A 147 4.28 10.49 3.76
CA ALA A 147 5.45 11.21 3.27
C ALA A 147 6.78 10.52 3.66
N ALA A 148 6.85 9.93 4.86
CA ALA A 148 8.02 9.19 5.32
C ALA A 148 8.37 7.99 4.42
N LEU A 149 7.39 7.38 3.76
CA LEU A 149 7.61 6.27 2.83
C LEU A 149 8.40 6.72 1.60
N TRP A 150 8.29 7.98 1.18
CA TRP A 150 9.09 8.49 0.06
C TRP A 150 10.59 8.47 0.39
N GLY A 151 10.98 8.98 1.57
CA GLY A 151 12.37 8.92 2.03
C GLY A 151 12.89 7.48 2.15
N LEU A 152 12.07 6.57 2.67
CA LEU A 152 12.39 5.13 2.71
C LEU A 152 12.68 4.59 1.32
N VAL A 153 11.78 4.83 0.35
CA VAL A 153 11.90 4.32 -1.02
C VAL A 153 13.16 4.86 -1.70
N GLN A 154 13.43 6.16 -1.57
CA GLN A 154 14.62 6.79 -2.16
C GLN A 154 15.94 6.18 -1.62
N SER A 155 16.00 5.89 -0.33
CA SER A 155 17.18 5.27 0.30
C SER A 155 17.33 3.81 -0.13
N LEU A 156 16.28 3.01 0.03
CA LEU A 156 16.33 1.58 -0.29
C LEU A 156 16.54 1.31 -1.78
N ALA A 157 16.05 2.17 -2.67
CA ALA A 157 16.30 2.05 -4.11
C ALA A 157 17.80 2.11 -4.44
N GLN A 158 18.58 2.87 -3.67
CA GLN A 158 20.03 2.96 -3.83
C GLN A 158 20.76 1.83 -3.09
N GLU A 159 20.35 1.51 -1.86
CA GLU A 159 20.99 0.51 -1.02
C GLU A 159 20.84 -0.92 -1.58
N LEU A 160 19.69 -1.24 -2.18
CA LEU A 160 19.35 -2.59 -2.62
C LEU A 160 19.59 -2.84 -4.12
N ALA A 161 19.92 -1.79 -4.88
CA ALA A 161 20.31 -1.94 -6.28
C ALA A 161 21.64 -2.70 -6.42
N PRO A 162 21.84 -3.46 -7.50
CA PRO A 162 20.92 -3.68 -8.63
C PRO A 162 19.94 -4.84 -8.40
N ALA A 163 19.99 -5.51 -7.26
CA ALA A 163 19.27 -6.77 -7.03
C ALA A 163 17.77 -6.55 -6.82
N ILE A 164 17.39 -5.53 -6.05
CA ILE A 164 16.01 -5.29 -5.67
C ILE A 164 15.63 -3.87 -6.09
N ARG A 165 14.54 -3.74 -6.84
CA ARG A 165 13.94 -2.45 -7.18
C ARG A 165 12.96 -2.03 -6.09
N VAL A 166 12.93 -0.76 -5.75
CA VAL A 166 12.07 -0.23 -4.69
C VAL A 166 11.32 0.98 -5.22
N ASN A 167 9.98 0.94 -5.17
CA ASN A 167 9.12 1.99 -5.73
C ASN A 167 7.95 2.32 -4.81
N LEU A 168 7.37 3.49 -5.00
CA LEU A 168 6.16 3.97 -4.35
C LEU A 168 5.02 4.03 -5.35
N VAL A 169 3.81 3.72 -4.92
CA VAL A 169 2.58 4.05 -5.62
C VAL A 169 1.77 4.95 -4.71
N SER A 170 1.43 6.15 -5.17
CA SER A 170 0.71 7.15 -4.38
C SER A 170 -0.71 7.36 -4.87
N PRO A 171 -1.71 6.62 -4.30
CA PRO A 171 -3.09 6.81 -4.67
C PRO A 171 -3.65 8.16 -4.21
N GLY A 172 -4.60 8.71 -4.99
CA GLY A 172 -5.54 9.71 -4.52
C GLY A 172 -6.71 9.06 -3.79
N TRP A 173 -7.93 9.60 -3.98
CA TRP A 173 -9.14 8.97 -3.46
C TRP A 173 -9.45 7.67 -4.19
N VAL A 174 -9.65 6.59 -3.42
CA VAL A 174 -9.94 5.23 -3.91
C VAL A 174 -11.17 4.68 -3.21
N ARG A 175 -12.07 4.01 -3.94
CA ARG A 175 -13.24 3.33 -3.38
C ARG A 175 -12.81 2.10 -2.59
N THR A 176 -12.63 2.29 -1.30
CA THR A 176 -12.21 1.27 -0.34
C THR A 176 -13.02 1.40 0.95
N PRO A 177 -13.07 0.39 1.81
CA PRO A 177 -13.68 0.51 3.13
C PRO A 177 -13.15 1.69 3.95
N MET A 178 -11.85 2.01 3.82
CA MET A 178 -11.20 3.15 4.50
C MET A 178 -11.83 4.51 4.12
N ALA A 179 -12.18 4.70 2.86
CA ALA A 179 -12.75 5.96 2.35
C ALA A 179 -14.28 5.98 2.35
N GLN A 180 -14.93 4.86 2.69
CA GLN A 180 -16.36 4.63 2.47
C GLN A 180 -17.25 5.66 3.18
N GLU A 181 -16.92 6.02 4.42
CA GLU A 181 -17.72 6.98 5.19
C GLU A 181 -17.71 8.37 4.53
N THR A 182 -16.54 8.82 4.07
CA THR A 182 -16.41 10.09 3.34
C THR A 182 -17.11 10.06 2.00
N LEU A 183 -16.94 8.97 1.23
CA LEU A 183 -17.46 8.85 -0.13
C LEU A 183 -19.00 8.59 -0.17
N ARG A 184 -19.61 8.17 0.94
CA ARG A 184 -21.08 8.07 1.07
C ARG A 184 -21.78 9.43 1.22
N GLN A 185 -21.05 10.50 1.53
CA GLN A 185 -21.59 11.85 1.68
C GLN A 185 -21.60 12.55 0.31
N PRO A 186 -22.79 12.81 -0.29
CA PRO A 186 -22.88 13.28 -1.68
C PRO A 186 -22.09 14.57 -1.94
N GLU A 187 -22.21 15.55 -1.04
CA GLU A 187 -21.51 16.83 -1.16
C GLU A 187 -19.99 16.70 -1.07
N ARG A 188 -19.49 15.76 -0.26
CA ARG A 188 -18.05 15.48 -0.17
C ARG A 188 -17.57 14.77 -1.42
N LEU A 189 -18.33 13.78 -1.89
CA LEU A 189 -18.00 13.05 -3.12
C LEU A 189 -17.93 14.01 -4.33
N GLU A 190 -18.91 14.90 -4.47
CA GLU A 190 -18.94 15.89 -5.55
C GLU A 190 -17.69 16.78 -5.51
N ARG A 191 -17.34 17.33 -4.34
CA ARG A 191 -16.13 18.14 -4.17
C ARG A 191 -14.84 17.37 -4.50
N ILE A 192 -14.75 16.10 -4.07
CA ILE A 192 -13.63 15.22 -4.38
C ILE A 192 -13.52 15.03 -5.88
N VAL A 193 -14.61 14.66 -6.56
CA VAL A 193 -14.65 14.41 -8.01
C VAL A 193 -14.34 15.69 -8.79
N ALA A 194 -14.83 16.83 -8.35
CA ALA A 194 -14.54 18.12 -8.96
C ALA A 194 -13.02 18.45 -8.95
N GLY A 195 -12.30 18.01 -7.91
CA GLY A 195 -10.85 18.17 -7.79
C GLY A 195 -10.01 17.13 -8.56
N ILE A 196 -10.65 16.18 -9.23
CA ILE A 196 -9.97 15.13 -10.00
C ILE A 196 -10.17 15.40 -11.50
N PRO A 197 -9.12 15.68 -12.29
CA PRO A 197 -9.25 15.89 -13.74
C PRO A 197 -9.99 14.77 -14.48
N LEU A 198 -9.76 13.49 -14.12
CA LEU A 198 -10.48 12.36 -14.73
C LEU A 198 -11.92 12.19 -14.23
N ARG A 199 -12.42 13.11 -13.38
CA ARG A 199 -13.82 13.20 -12.92
C ARG A 199 -14.39 11.91 -12.32
N ARG A 200 -13.55 11.09 -11.72
CA ARG A 200 -13.94 9.91 -10.95
C ARG A 200 -13.00 9.63 -9.79
N VAL A 201 -13.51 9.01 -8.75
CA VAL A 201 -12.72 8.34 -7.73
C VAL A 201 -12.14 7.06 -8.34
N ALA A 202 -10.91 6.72 -8.01
CA ALA A 202 -10.29 5.49 -8.47
C ALA A 202 -10.96 4.25 -7.83
N GLU A 203 -10.96 3.14 -8.54
CA GLU A 203 -11.22 1.82 -7.97
C GLU A 203 -9.91 1.22 -7.44
N ALA A 204 -10.01 0.23 -6.55
CA ALA A 204 -8.82 -0.43 -6.00
C ALA A 204 -7.98 -1.11 -7.11
N ASP A 205 -8.63 -1.57 -8.17
CA ASP A 205 -7.98 -2.19 -9.34
C ASP A 205 -7.14 -1.21 -10.16
N ASP A 206 -7.48 0.09 -10.17
CA ASP A 206 -6.64 1.13 -10.80
C ASP A 206 -5.27 1.17 -10.13
N VAL A 207 -5.23 1.03 -8.80
CA VAL A 207 -4.00 1.01 -8.01
C VAL A 207 -3.27 -0.31 -8.15
N ALA A 208 -3.99 -1.43 -8.09
CA ALA A 208 -3.42 -2.77 -8.23
C ALA A 208 -2.71 -2.95 -9.58
N SER A 209 -3.27 -2.39 -10.65
CA SER A 209 -2.65 -2.39 -11.99
C SER A 209 -1.28 -1.69 -12.00
N ALA A 210 -1.16 -0.55 -11.32
CA ALA A 210 0.11 0.17 -11.19
C ALA A 210 1.14 -0.62 -10.36
N VAL A 211 0.69 -1.28 -9.28
CA VAL A 211 1.52 -2.17 -8.45
C VAL A 211 2.02 -3.35 -9.27
N LEU A 212 1.14 -4.01 -10.02
CA LEU A 212 1.50 -5.15 -10.87
C LEU A 212 2.51 -4.72 -11.94
N PHE A 213 2.29 -3.56 -12.59
CA PHE A 213 3.21 -2.97 -13.56
C PHE A 213 4.60 -2.77 -12.97
N LEU A 214 4.73 -2.09 -11.83
CA LEU A 214 6.02 -1.83 -11.19
C LEU A 214 6.72 -3.10 -10.71
N SER A 215 5.96 -4.17 -10.40
CA SER A 215 6.52 -5.46 -9.98
C SER A 215 7.08 -6.30 -11.12
N ASP A 216 6.70 -6.01 -12.36
CA ASP A 216 7.09 -6.79 -13.54
C ASP A 216 8.59 -6.62 -13.83
N GLU A 217 9.29 -7.72 -14.12
CA GLU A 217 10.72 -7.72 -14.47
C GLU A 217 11.03 -6.93 -15.75
N ARG A 218 10.05 -6.75 -16.64
CA ARG A 218 10.19 -5.90 -17.82
C ARG A 218 10.42 -4.42 -17.46
N GLN A 219 10.03 -4.01 -16.25
CA GLN A 219 10.24 -2.66 -15.71
C GLN A 219 11.60 -2.54 -14.98
N ARG A 220 12.60 -3.27 -15.43
CA ARG A 220 13.92 -3.40 -14.77
C ARG A 220 14.72 -2.10 -14.64
N HIS A 221 14.28 -1.01 -15.28
CA HIS A 221 14.92 0.30 -15.19
C HIS A 221 14.12 1.31 -14.34
N LEU A 222 13.06 0.83 -13.65
CA LEU A 222 12.26 1.63 -12.74
C LEU A 222 12.57 1.26 -11.28
N THR A 223 13.32 2.13 -10.60
CA THR A 223 13.57 2.08 -9.16
C THR A 223 13.65 3.49 -8.60
N GLY A 224 13.23 3.70 -7.37
CA GLY A 224 13.21 5.01 -6.72
C GLY A 224 12.16 5.96 -7.29
N VAL A 225 11.09 5.44 -7.93
CA VAL A 225 10.01 6.28 -8.47
C VAL A 225 8.81 6.31 -7.54
N ASP A 226 8.12 7.44 -7.50
CA ASP A 226 6.73 7.53 -7.04
C ASP A 226 5.82 7.58 -8.26
N LEU A 227 4.82 6.69 -8.30
CA LEU A 227 3.81 6.64 -9.35
C LEU A 227 2.45 7.07 -8.79
N PRO A 228 2.04 8.33 -9.01
CA PRO A 228 0.73 8.81 -8.56
C PRO A 228 -0.42 8.15 -9.34
N VAL A 229 -1.35 7.51 -8.64
CA VAL A 229 -2.60 6.98 -9.20
C VAL A 229 -3.75 7.84 -8.67
N SER A 230 -3.85 9.06 -9.20
CA SER A 230 -4.68 10.12 -8.63
C SER A 230 -5.69 10.73 -9.60
N GLY A 231 -5.75 10.24 -10.85
CA GLY A 231 -6.58 10.84 -11.89
C GLY A 231 -6.22 12.30 -12.21
N GLY A 232 -4.97 12.70 -11.91
CA GLY A 232 -4.47 14.05 -12.12
C GLY A 232 -4.70 15.01 -10.93
N ALA A 233 -5.16 14.53 -9.76
CA ALA A 233 -5.50 15.38 -8.61
C ALA A 233 -4.30 16.16 -8.01
N LEU A 234 -3.07 15.84 -8.38
CA LEU A 234 -1.86 16.58 -8.01
C LEU A 234 -1.53 17.72 -8.99
N LEU A 235 -2.15 17.74 -10.15
CA LEU A 235 -1.93 18.80 -11.13
C LEU A 235 -2.69 20.07 -10.72
N PRO A 236 -2.15 21.26 -11.06
CA PRO A 236 -2.93 22.48 -10.88
C PRO A 236 -4.17 22.43 -11.79
N LEU A 237 -5.34 22.66 -11.20
CA LEU A 237 -6.56 22.78 -12.01
C LEU A 237 -6.46 24.00 -12.93
N PRO A 238 -6.92 23.93 -14.18
CA PRO A 238 -7.02 25.09 -15.05
C PRO A 238 -7.83 26.19 -14.33
N ARG A 239 -7.32 27.41 -14.31
CA ARG A 239 -8.10 28.56 -13.90
C ARG A 239 -9.09 28.84 -15.04
N GLY A 240 -10.36 28.57 -14.78
CA GLY A 240 -11.47 28.96 -15.68
C GLY A 240 -11.59 30.46 -15.82
#